data_cda096c2e65657d97611efed907e742c
#
_entry.id   cda096c2e65657d97611efed907e742c
#
_cell.length_a   1.000
_cell.length_b   1.000
_cell.length_c   1.000
_cell.angle_alpha   90.00
_cell.angle_beta   90.00
_cell.angle_gamma   90.00
#
_symmetry.space_group_name_H-M   'P 1'
#
loop_
_entity.id
_entity.type
_entity.pdbx_description
1 polymer ?
#
loop_
_entity_poly.entity_id
_entity_poly.type
_entity_poly.pdbx_seq_one_letter_code
_entity_poly.pdbx_strand_id
1 'polypeptide(L)'
;NDEPMKNASGRGKQSIETKLDFLRTKNDIKVVVRTPSGESVSKTISVSPRNIDPKLYEYDELFGTKLTSPINKRLETSKTVSLKLEPYFLSYQDDKPSSYRWLLDGFNITPQDGQVVALVPKENSYGVKQLTVSVFGPDKRLQSAETSLEIIFDSRE
;
A
#
# COMPACT_ATOMS: atom_id res chain seq x y z
N ASN A 1 -25.42 5.34 -14.50
CA ASN A 1 -26.41 4.25 -14.50
C ASN A 1 -26.76 3.97 -13.05
N ASP A 2 -28.03 4.25 -12.68
CA ASP A 2 -28.58 3.98 -11.34
C ASP A 2 -29.07 2.51 -11.28
N GLU A 3 -28.14 1.56 -11.45
CA GLU A 3 -28.49 0.14 -11.33
C GLU A 3 -28.53 -0.28 -9.86
N PRO A 4 -29.63 -0.89 -9.40
CA PRO A 4 -29.71 -1.41 -8.05
C PRO A 4 -28.76 -2.58 -7.85
N MET A 5 -27.94 -2.52 -6.82
CA MET A 5 -27.02 -3.60 -6.42
C MET A 5 -27.82 -4.70 -5.71
N LYS A 6 -28.27 -5.71 -6.45
CA LYS A 6 -29.15 -6.79 -5.95
C LYS A 6 -28.58 -7.53 -4.73
N ASN A 7 -27.28 -7.77 -4.69
CA ASN A 7 -26.58 -8.42 -3.56
C ASN A 7 -26.47 -7.56 -2.31
N ALA A 8 -26.60 -6.24 -2.45
CA ALA A 8 -26.53 -5.26 -1.36
C ALA A 8 -27.90 -4.80 -0.88
N SER A 9 -28.97 -5.12 -1.62
CA SER A 9 -30.33 -4.72 -1.29
C SER A 9 -31.05 -5.81 -0.50
N GLY A 10 -31.85 -5.45 0.49
CA GLY A 10 -32.65 -6.38 1.28
C GLY A 10 -32.96 -5.86 2.69
N ARG A 11 -33.96 -6.49 3.33
CA ARG A 11 -34.40 -6.14 4.69
C ARG A 11 -33.28 -6.46 5.71
N GLY A 12 -32.96 -5.49 6.57
CA GLY A 12 -31.97 -5.65 7.66
C GLY A 12 -30.51 -5.63 7.20
N LYS A 13 -30.22 -5.34 5.95
CA LYS A 13 -28.82 -5.19 5.48
C LYS A 13 -28.23 -3.87 5.98
N GLN A 14 -27.08 -3.95 6.65
CA GLN A 14 -26.36 -2.83 7.26
C GLN A 14 -24.99 -2.57 6.65
N SER A 15 -24.49 -3.48 5.85
CA SER A 15 -23.17 -3.39 5.22
C SER A 15 -23.22 -3.83 3.77
N ILE A 16 -22.33 -3.28 2.96
CA ILE A 16 -22.15 -3.61 1.55
C ILE A 16 -20.66 -3.66 1.26
N GLU A 17 -20.28 -4.68 0.52
CA GLU A 17 -18.98 -4.76 -0.13
C GLU A 17 -19.16 -4.60 -1.64
N THR A 18 -18.40 -3.71 -2.25
CA THR A 18 -18.48 -3.44 -3.69
C THR A 18 -17.11 -3.12 -4.27
N LYS A 19 -16.92 -3.52 -5.53
CA LYS A 19 -15.74 -3.15 -6.31
C LYS A 19 -15.95 -1.76 -6.92
N LEU A 20 -14.96 -0.89 -6.74
CA LEU A 20 -14.95 0.43 -7.36
C LEU A 20 -14.34 0.34 -8.76
N ASP A 21 -14.85 1.15 -9.66
CA ASP A 21 -14.25 1.34 -10.99
C ASP A 21 -13.07 2.31 -10.86
N PHE A 22 -11.84 1.78 -11.00
CA PHE A 22 -10.60 2.56 -10.91
C PHE A 22 -10.38 3.50 -12.10
N LEU A 23 -11.08 3.29 -13.21
CA LEU A 23 -10.99 4.18 -14.36
C LEU A 23 -11.82 5.45 -14.18
N ARG A 24 -12.69 5.49 -13.18
CA ARG A 24 -13.48 6.66 -12.83
C ARG A 24 -12.78 7.46 -11.74
N THR A 25 -12.73 8.76 -11.92
CA THR A 25 -12.23 9.69 -10.89
C THR A 25 -13.10 9.71 -9.63
N LYS A 26 -14.36 9.28 -9.76
CA LYS A 26 -15.36 9.30 -8.70
C LYS A 26 -16.40 8.19 -8.91
N ASN A 27 -16.70 7.46 -7.85
CA ASN A 27 -17.75 6.47 -7.80
C ASN A 27 -18.81 6.94 -6.77
N ASP A 28 -20.04 7.17 -7.21
CA ASP A 28 -21.13 7.59 -6.34
C ASP A 28 -21.99 6.38 -5.96
N ILE A 29 -22.12 6.11 -4.67
CA ILE A 29 -22.92 5.04 -4.10
C ILE A 29 -24.12 5.70 -3.42
N LYS A 30 -25.32 5.49 -3.97
CA LYS A 30 -26.57 5.98 -3.38
C LYS A 30 -27.22 4.88 -2.55
N VAL A 31 -27.37 5.15 -1.26
CA VAL A 31 -28.10 4.28 -0.33
C VAL A 31 -29.50 4.83 -0.14
N VAL A 32 -30.51 3.98 -0.31
CA VAL A 32 -31.91 4.35 -0.08
C VAL A 32 -32.48 3.40 0.97
N VAL A 33 -32.95 3.95 2.06
CA VAL A 33 -33.63 3.21 3.12
C VAL A 33 -35.11 3.50 3.04
N ARG A 34 -35.93 2.46 3.03
CA ARG A 34 -37.40 2.57 3.05
C ARG A 34 -37.96 1.99 4.34
N THR A 35 -38.80 2.71 5.01
CA THR A 35 -39.52 2.22 6.17
C THR A 35 -40.74 1.36 5.74
N PRO A 36 -41.29 0.52 6.63
CA PRO A 36 -42.54 -0.20 6.37
C PRO A 36 -43.71 0.73 6.11
N SER A 37 -43.71 1.97 6.63
CA SER A 37 -44.71 2.99 6.38
C SER A 37 -44.65 3.65 5.00
N GLY A 38 -43.61 3.29 4.19
CA GLY A 38 -43.44 3.82 2.82
C GLY A 38 -42.58 5.08 2.74
N GLU A 39 -42.12 5.63 3.85
CA GLU A 39 -41.16 6.74 3.85
C GLU A 39 -39.80 6.30 3.35
N SER A 40 -39.10 7.18 2.66
CA SER A 40 -37.76 6.87 2.17
C SER A 40 -36.77 7.99 2.49
N VAL A 41 -35.56 7.57 2.91
CA VAL A 41 -34.43 8.46 3.11
C VAL A 41 -33.28 7.97 2.22
N SER A 42 -32.60 8.88 1.58
CA SER A 42 -31.43 8.52 0.75
C SER A 42 -30.20 9.34 1.13
N LYS A 43 -29.02 8.71 1.00
CA LYS A 43 -27.73 9.34 1.15
C LYS A 43 -26.81 8.88 0.02
N THR A 44 -26.09 9.80 -0.56
CA THR A 44 -25.06 9.51 -1.55
C THR A 44 -23.67 9.64 -0.91
N ILE A 45 -22.85 8.64 -1.09
CA ILE A 45 -21.45 8.61 -0.67
C ILE A 45 -20.60 8.58 -1.94
N SER A 46 -19.66 9.51 -2.04
CA SER A 46 -18.73 9.60 -3.15
C SER A 46 -17.37 9.03 -2.75
N VAL A 47 -16.88 8.06 -3.49
CA VAL A 47 -15.57 7.43 -3.26
C VAL A 47 -14.71 7.63 -4.49
N SER A 48 -13.54 8.24 -4.30
CA SER A 48 -12.54 8.41 -5.35
C SER A 48 -11.45 7.34 -5.18
N PRO A 49 -11.16 6.55 -6.22
CA PRO A 49 -10.00 5.67 -6.21
C PRO A 49 -8.72 6.48 -5.99
N ARG A 50 -7.78 5.92 -5.29
CA ARG A 50 -6.45 6.49 -5.11
C ARG A 50 -5.39 5.56 -5.68
N ASN A 51 -4.32 6.14 -6.18
CA ASN A 51 -3.14 5.39 -6.57
C ASN A 51 -2.49 4.76 -5.33
N ILE A 52 -1.79 3.65 -5.53
CA ILE A 52 -0.98 3.05 -4.48
C ILE A 52 0.06 4.10 -4.04
N ASP A 53 0.20 4.26 -2.73
CA ASP A 53 1.19 5.14 -2.11
C ASP A 53 2.13 4.30 -1.22
N PRO A 54 3.23 3.77 -1.79
CA PRO A 54 4.17 2.94 -1.05
C PRO A 54 5.03 3.81 -0.13
N LYS A 55 5.08 3.45 1.14
CA LYS A 55 5.91 4.10 2.16
C LYS A 55 6.90 3.13 2.75
N LEU A 56 8.13 3.58 2.97
CA LEU A 56 9.16 2.82 3.66
C LEU A 56 9.23 3.25 5.12
N TYR A 57 9.38 2.28 6.00
CA TYR A 57 9.50 2.47 7.45
C TYR A 57 10.67 1.67 7.99
N GLU A 58 11.25 2.13 9.08
CA GLU A 58 12.12 1.29 9.89
C GLU A 58 11.30 0.13 10.48
N TYR A 59 11.90 -1.03 10.48
CA TYR A 59 11.32 -2.26 11.01
C TYR A 59 12.26 -2.86 12.07
N ASP A 60 11.69 -3.30 13.16
CA ASP A 60 12.38 -4.02 14.22
C ASP A 60 11.66 -5.34 14.47
N GLU A 61 12.39 -6.45 14.59
CA GLU A 61 11.79 -7.78 14.76
C GLU A 61 11.02 -7.91 16.08
N LEU A 62 11.41 -7.17 17.12
CA LEU A 62 10.77 -7.23 18.43
C LEU A 62 9.62 -6.23 18.56
N PHE A 63 9.79 -5.03 18.00
CA PHE A 63 8.84 -3.92 18.17
C PHE A 63 7.96 -3.68 16.93
N GLY A 64 8.24 -4.35 15.83
CA GLY A 64 7.49 -4.22 14.58
C GLY A 64 7.82 -2.96 13.79
N THR A 65 6.87 -2.52 12.98
CA THR A 65 7.02 -1.36 12.09
C THR A 65 6.85 -0.05 12.84
N LYS A 66 7.79 0.88 12.67
CA LYS A 66 7.70 2.24 13.24
C LYS A 66 6.83 3.15 12.38
N LEU A 67 5.52 2.94 12.43
CA LEU A 67 4.54 3.62 11.56
C LEU A 67 4.39 5.14 11.79
N THR A 68 4.96 5.69 12.86
CA THR A 68 4.83 7.11 13.19
C THR A 68 5.61 8.03 12.25
N SER A 69 6.62 7.51 11.54
CA SER A 69 7.51 8.31 10.72
C SER A 69 8.00 7.53 9.51
N PRO A 70 7.35 7.68 8.34
CA PRO A 70 7.90 7.11 7.11
C PRO A 70 9.25 7.73 6.78
N ILE A 71 10.15 6.93 6.24
CA ILE A 71 11.44 7.41 5.77
C ILE A 71 11.22 8.13 4.44
N ASN A 72 11.52 9.41 4.41
CA ASN A 72 11.36 10.24 3.23
C ASN A 72 12.72 10.56 2.61
N LYS A 73 12.91 10.13 1.37
CA LYS A 73 14.04 10.46 0.50
C LYS A 73 15.42 9.96 0.92
N ARG A 74 15.80 10.00 2.20
CA ARG A 74 17.17 9.72 2.64
C ARG A 74 17.21 9.03 3.99
N LEU A 75 18.08 8.05 4.13
CA LEU A 75 18.40 7.35 5.37
C LEU A 75 19.93 7.30 5.55
N GLU A 76 20.41 7.75 6.67
CA GLU A 76 21.83 7.62 7.05
C GLU A 76 21.96 6.52 8.10
N THR A 77 22.89 5.59 7.87
CA THR A 77 23.11 4.49 8.81
C THR A 77 24.56 3.99 8.77
N SER A 78 25.10 3.69 9.94
CA SER A 78 26.38 2.98 10.13
C SER A 78 26.16 1.49 10.50
N LYS A 79 24.91 1.10 10.75
CA LYS A 79 24.54 -0.22 11.24
C LYS A 79 23.56 -0.91 10.30
N THR A 80 23.35 -2.19 10.53
CA THR A 80 22.26 -2.93 9.88
C THR A 80 20.93 -2.25 10.14
N VAL A 81 20.16 -2.03 9.09
CA VAL A 81 18.82 -1.48 9.16
C VAL A 81 17.84 -2.39 8.43
N SER A 82 16.74 -2.69 9.07
CA SER A 82 15.62 -3.38 8.43
C SER A 82 14.57 -2.36 8.03
N LEU A 83 14.11 -2.48 6.78
CA LEU A 83 13.12 -1.59 6.18
C LEU A 83 11.89 -2.40 5.80
N LYS A 84 10.71 -1.86 6.09
CA LYS A 84 9.44 -2.44 5.67
C LYS A 84 8.69 -1.52 4.73
N LEU A 85 8.14 -2.10 3.67
CA LEU A 85 7.25 -1.42 2.74
C LEU A 85 5.80 -1.55 3.21
N GLU A 86 5.12 -0.43 3.37
CA GLU A 86 3.68 -0.37 3.61
C GLU A 86 2.99 0.26 2.38
N PRO A 87 2.29 -0.54 1.57
CA PRO A 87 1.62 -0.06 0.36
C PRO A 87 0.19 0.41 0.69
N TYR A 88 0.01 1.70 0.97
CA TYR A 88 -1.32 2.26 1.17
C TYR A 88 -2.13 2.25 -0.12
N PHE A 89 -3.44 2.05 -0.01
CA PHE A 89 -4.42 2.01 -1.12
C PHE A 89 -4.22 0.86 -2.10
N LEU A 90 -3.47 -0.17 -1.71
CA LEU A 90 -3.36 -1.39 -2.48
C LEU A 90 -4.65 -2.21 -2.34
N SER A 91 -5.23 -2.65 -3.46
CA SER A 91 -6.35 -3.59 -3.44
C SER A 91 -5.86 -4.96 -3.01
N TYR A 92 -6.62 -5.60 -2.14
CA TYR A 92 -6.40 -6.97 -1.71
C TYR A 92 -7.36 -7.91 -2.44
N GLN A 93 -6.85 -9.06 -2.88
CA GLN A 93 -7.65 -10.17 -3.40
C GLN A 93 -7.06 -11.46 -2.83
N ASP A 94 -7.91 -12.29 -2.22
CA ASP A 94 -7.48 -13.52 -1.53
C ASP A 94 -6.76 -14.52 -2.44
N ASP A 95 -7.18 -14.59 -3.72
CA ASP A 95 -6.66 -15.52 -4.72
C ASP A 95 -5.47 -14.98 -5.54
N LYS A 96 -5.15 -13.71 -5.38
CA LYS A 96 -4.08 -13.03 -6.14
C LYS A 96 -3.22 -12.16 -5.25
N PRO A 97 -2.14 -12.70 -4.72
CA PRO A 97 -1.25 -11.94 -3.85
C PRO A 97 -0.55 -10.81 -4.61
N SER A 98 -0.30 -9.73 -3.89
CA SER A 98 0.56 -8.65 -4.36
C SER A 98 2.01 -9.12 -4.46
N SER A 99 2.77 -8.52 -5.35
CA SER A 99 4.19 -8.82 -5.51
C SER A 99 5.05 -7.57 -5.34
N TYR A 100 6.27 -7.78 -4.86
CA TYR A 100 7.22 -6.73 -4.54
C TYR A 100 8.54 -6.98 -5.25
N ARG A 101 9.18 -5.93 -5.72
CA ARG A 101 10.51 -5.99 -6.31
C ARG A 101 11.39 -4.96 -5.63
N TRP A 102 12.51 -5.43 -5.10
CA TRP A 102 13.49 -4.60 -4.40
C TRP A 102 14.77 -4.52 -5.21
N LEU A 103 15.27 -3.32 -5.42
CA LEU A 103 16.51 -3.05 -6.14
C LEU A 103 17.41 -2.17 -5.29
N LEU A 104 18.68 -2.54 -5.18
CA LEU A 104 19.73 -1.69 -4.62
C LEU A 104 20.74 -1.38 -5.74
N ASP A 105 20.90 -0.11 -6.08
CA ASP A 105 21.68 0.35 -7.25
C ASP A 105 21.29 -0.38 -8.55
N GLY A 106 20.02 -0.70 -8.74
CA GLY A 106 19.50 -1.41 -9.90
C GLY A 106 19.65 -2.96 -9.84
N PHE A 107 20.32 -3.51 -8.84
CA PHE A 107 20.46 -4.95 -8.64
C PHE A 107 19.35 -5.50 -7.76
N ASN A 108 18.76 -6.64 -8.16
CA ASN A 108 17.74 -7.28 -7.34
C ASN A 108 18.31 -7.72 -6.00
N ILE A 109 17.61 -7.42 -4.93
CA ILE A 109 17.85 -7.94 -3.58
C ILE A 109 16.65 -8.77 -3.13
N THR A 110 16.92 -9.82 -2.36
CA THR A 110 15.87 -10.72 -1.88
C THR A 110 15.38 -10.23 -0.52
N PRO A 111 14.09 -9.90 -0.38
CA PRO A 111 13.50 -9.54 0.91
C PRO A 111 13.36 -10.78 1.80
N GLN A 112 13.24 -10.57 3.11
CA GLN A 112 13.02 -11.65 4.08
C GLN A 112 11.61 -12.26 3.95
N ASP A 113 10.59 -11.41 3.75
CA ASP A 113 9.18 -11.84 3.65
C ASP A 113 8.39 -11.11 2.55
N GLY A 114 9.05 -10.65 1.49
CA GLY A 114 8.45 -9.86 0.41
C GLY A 114 8.32 -8.37 0.73
N GLN A 115 7.94 -8.00 1.96
CA GLN A 115 7.77 -6.61 2.38
C GLN A 115 8.92 -6.07 3.23
N VAL A 116 9.77 -6.92 3.79
CA VAL A 116 10.88 -6.53 4.68
C VAL A 116 12.22 -6.88 4.04
N VAL A 117 13.12 -5.93 4.05
CA VAL A 117 14.52 -6.12 3.63
C VAL A 117 15.47 -5.66 4.75
N ALA A 118 16.48 -6.48 5.04
CA ALA A 118 17.60 -6.10 5.90
C ALA A 118 18.77 -5.65 5.04
N LEU A 119 19.28 -4.47 5.31
CA LEU A 119 20.45 -3.90 4.65
C LEU A 119 21.62 -3.91 5.62
N VAL A 120 22.64 -4.66 5.28
CA VAL A 120 23.85 -4.82 6.09
C VAL A 120 24.97 -4.04 5.40
N PRO A 121 25.50 -2.96 6.01
CA PRO A 121 26.67 -2.30 5.48
C PRO A 121 27.88 -3.27 5.53
N LYS A 122 28.66 -3.29 4.47
CA LYS A 122 29.95 -3.99 4.50
C LYS A 122 30.93 -3.19 5.35
N GLU A 123 31.88 -3.88 5.97
CA GLU A 123 32.98 -3.21 6.68
C GLU A 123 33.67 -2.18 5.78
N ASN A 124 33.95 -1.02 6.34
CA ASN A 124 34.51 0.12 5.60
C ASN A 124 33.68 0.57 4.39
N SER A 125 32.37 0.26 4.36
CA SER A 125 31.50 0.75 3.30
C SER A 125 31.20 2.24 3.51
N TYR A 126 31.47 2.99 2.47
CA TYR A 126 31.19 4.43 2.40
C TYR A 126 30.50 4.72 1.07
N GLY A 127 29.46 5.49 1.13
CA GLY A 127 28.83 6.00 -0.09
C GLY A 127 27.31 6.01 -0.04
N VAL A 128 26.76 6.52 -1.14
CA VAL A 128 25.31 6.62 -1.36
C VAL A 128 24.86 5.45 -2.20
N LYS A 129 23.79 4.79 -1.77
CA LYS A 129 23.10 3.72 -2.48
C LYS A 129 21.65 4.11 -2.76
N GLN A 130 21.15 3.75 -3.93
CA GLN A 130 19.76 3.97 -4.30
C GLN A 130 18.96 2.69 -4.06
N LEU A 131 18.05 2.72 -3.09
CA LEU A 131 17.06 1.67 -2.91
C LEU A 131 15.81 2.04 -3.71
N THR A 132 15.34 1.13 -4.56
CA THR A 132 14.08 1.28 -5.30
C THR A 132 13.18 0.11 -5.00
N VAL A 133 11.92 0.39 -4.69
CA VAL A 133 10.93 -0.65 -4.36
C VAL A 133 9.70 -0.46 -5.22
N SER A 134 9.39 -1.47 -6.03
CA SER A 134 8.18 -1.50 -6.83
C SER A 134 7.16 -2.45 -6.19
N VAL A 135 5.90 -2.03 -6.12
CA VAL A 135 4.78 -2.82 -5.66
C VAL A 135 3.78 -3.02 -6.79
N PHE A 136 3.28 -4.24 -6.91
CA PHE A 136 2.31 -4.63 -7.91
C PHE A 136 1.12 -5.27 -7.22
N GLY A 137 -0.07 -4.72 -7.44
CA GLY A 137 -1.31 -5.29 -6.99
C GLY A 137 -1.72 -6.54 -7.79
N PRO A 138 -2.86 -7.14 -7.45
CA PRO A 138 -3.40 -8.31 -8.14
C PRO A 138 -3.54 -8.13 -9.65
N ASP A 139 -3.94 -6.93 -10.07
CA ASP A 139 -3.89 -6.53 -11.48
C ASP A 139 -2.69 -5.61 -11.72
N LYS A 140 -1.59 -6.21 -12.15
CA LYS A 140 -0.32 -5.50 -12.41
C LYS A 140 -0.41 -4.36 -13.43
N ARG A 141 -1.44 -4.36 -14.28
CA ARG A 141 -1.64 -3.31 -15.29
C ARG A 141 -2.28 -2.06 -14.71
N LEU A 142 -3.15 -2.25 -13.71
CA LEU A 142 -3.94 -1.18 -13.13
C LEU A 142 -3.39 -0.71 -11.78
N GLN A 143 -2.59 -1.55 -11.12
CA GLN A 143 -2.10 -1.29 -9.78
C GLN A 143 -0.61 -1.58 -9.68
N SER A 144 0.18 -0.54 -9.94
CA SER A 144 1.61 -0.56 -9.66
C SER A 144 2.05 0.81 -9.15
N ALA A 145 3.02 0.82 -8.27
CA ALA A 145 3.67 2.02 -7.81
C ALA A 145 5.11 1.74 -7.42
N GLU A 146 5.91 2.78 -7.36
CA GLU A 146 7.31 2.71 -7.01
C GLU A 146 7.66 3.80 -6.01
N THR A 147 8.56 3.48 -5.10
CA THR A 147 9.18 4.44 -4.19
C THR A 147 10.68 4.23 -4.19
N SER A 148 11.44 5.29 -3.94
CA SER A 148 12.88 5.23 -3.89
C SER A 148 13.42 5.97 -2.67
N LEU A 149 14.57 5.49 -2.16
CA LEU A 149 15.25 5.98 -0.98
C LEU A 149 16.74 6.02 -1.22
N GLU A 150 17.38 7.14 -0.96
CA GLU A 150 18.84 7.23 -0.85
C GLU A 150 19.28 6.71 0.51
N ILE A 151 20.22 5.75 0.51
CA ILE A 151 20.81 5.21 1.72
C ILE A 151 22.28 5.60 1.76
N ILE A 152 22.67 6.28 2.81
CA ILE A 152 24.06 6.65 3.06
C ILE A 152 24.61 5.71 4.09
N PHE A 153 25.55 4.88 3.65
CA PHE A 153 26.35 4.08 4.54
C PHE A 153 27.58 4.89 4.97
N ASP A 154 27.80 5.01 6.26
CA ASP A 154 29.02 5.58 6.84
C ASP A 154 29.46 4.70 8.01
N SER A 155 30.18 3.63 7.67
CA SER A 155 30.74 2.67 8.63
C SER A 155 32.24 2.89 8.84
N ARG A 156 32.70 4.14 8.79
CA ARG A 156 34.07 4.50 9.16
C ARG A 156 34.16 4.58 10.68
N GLU A 157 34.77 3.59 11.29
CA GLU A 157 35.35 3.60 12.63
C GLU A 157 36.87 3.47 12.55
#